data_1d385d038d5a83e89d8d0dd05e7eeaa9
#
_entry.id   1d385d038d5a83e89d8d0dd05e7eeaa9
#
_cell.length_a   1.000
_cell.length_b   1.000
_cell.length_c   1.000
_cell.angle_alpha   90.00
_cell.angle_beta   90.00
_cell.angle_gamma   90.00
#
_symmetry.space_group_name_H-M   'P 1'
#
loop_
_entity.id
_entity.type
_entity.pdbx_description
1 polymer ?
#
loop_
_entity_poly.entity_id
_entity_poly.type
_entity_poly.pdbx_seq_one_letter_code
_entity_poly.pdbx_strand_id
1 'polypeptide(L)'
;MPVEINNNNDQKSYCISVKNLVKTYGSANSKKNVIDDISFDIDYGTVFGFLGPNGAGKTTTIKILTGILQPTKGSIKILDKDIFKNNNFNEVKKRIGVITQNPSFESNLTVERSMELYGFLWGLGGNKNKDKVRKLLDIFELTSLRDTRNEDLSIGQRRRVQIAREFLHEMDLLFLDEPTVGLDPRARRNLLNYIKKQVELGLTVFFTTHIMEEVEYLCDQICIINKGKIIEFNTPHLLKQKYGSTKKIDITLHPPVSKNIYDYFQKLSSNSIDVENIENSENTFSITSNNPQHILLPTVNYLYQNKIQIENIAINDPSIEDVFLKALKNNNES
;
A
#
# COMPACT_ATOMS: atom_id res chain seq x y z
N MET A 1 31.26 45.87 -9.88
CA MET A 1 29.91 45.51 -10.30
C MET A 1 29.48 44.34 -9.44
N PRO A 2 28.39 44.47 -8.66
CA PRO A 2 27.92 43.36 -7.84
C PRO A 2 27.22 42.32 -8.74
N VAL A 3 27.56 41.05 -8.53
CA VAL A 3 26.96 39.91 -9.17
C VAL A 3 25.54 39.77 -8.64
N GLU A 4 24.55 39.92 -9.52
CA GLU A 4 23.16 39.61 -9.22
C GLU A 4 23.03 38.12 -8.91
N ILE A 5 22.68 37.79 -7.66
CA ILE A 5 22.26 36.49 -7.24
C ILE A 5 20.84 36.29 -7.80
N ASN A 6 20.72 35.55 -8.89
CA ASN A 6 19.43 35.10 -9.38
C ASN A 6 18.81 34.16 -8.32
N ASN A 7 17.86 34.65 -7.57
CA ASN A 7 16.92 33.86 -6.77
C ASN A 7 15.98 33.12 -7.73
N ASN A 8 16.45 32.04 -8.31
CA ASN A 8 15.56 31.02 -8.85
C ASN A 8 14.85 30.36 -7.66
N ASN A 9 13.58 30.67 -7.49
CA ASN A 9 12.66 29.86 -6.70
C ASN A 9 12.69 28.45 -7.28
N ASP A 10 13.48 27.56 -6.70
CA ASP A 10 13.41 26.12 -6.94
C ASP A 10 12.04 25.62 -6.47
N GLN A 11 11.03 25.74 -7.34
CA GLN A 11 9.77 25.04 -7.12
C GLN A 11 10.07 23.56 -7.17
N LYS A 12 10.01 22.88 -6.03
CA LYS A 12 10.16 21.42 -5.93
C LYS A 12 9.21 20.76 -6.94
N SER A 13 9.77 19.98 -7.87
CA SER A 13 9.02 19.22 -8.85
C SER A 13 8.55 17.90 -8.22
N TYR A 14 7.27 17.54 -8.45
CA TYR A 14 6.67 16.32 -7.93
C TYR A 14 6.23 15.43 -9.08
N CYS A 15 6.37 14.13 -8.93
CA CYS A 15 5.87 13.16 -9.91
C CYS A 15 4.33 13.26 -10.05
N ILE A 16 3.63 13.39 -8.92
CA ILE A 16 2.20 13.65 -8.87
C ILE A 16 1.95 14.84 -7.95
N SER A 17 1.13 15.80 -8.38
CA SER A 17 0.62 16.89 -7.54
C SER A 17 -0.89 16.99 -7.70
N VAL A 18 -1.61 16.80 -6.61
CA VAL A 18 -3.08 16.87 -6.52
C VAL A 18 -3.45 18.04 -5.62
N LYS A 19 -4.31 18.95 -6.11
CA LYS A 19 -4.75 20.11 -5.35
C LYS A 19 -6.27 20.22 -5.36
N ASN A 20 -6.86 20.23 -4.16
CA ASN A 20 -8.30 20.44 -3.88
C ASN A 20 -9.20 19.54 -4.74
N LEU A 21 -8.83 18.26 -4.84
CA LEU A 21 -9.54 17.28 -5.65
C LEU A 21 -10.88 16.94 -5.04
N VAL A 22 -11.94 17.10 -5.82
CA VAL A 22 -13.31 16.74 -5.46
C VAL A 22 -13.91 15.85 -6.54
N LYS A 23 -14.57 14.77 -6.14
CA LYS A 23 -15.42 13.96 -7.02
C LYS A 23 -16.78 13.71 -6.40
N THR A 24 -17.81 14.22 -7.07
CA THR A 24 -19.20 14.08 -6.66
C THR A 24 -19.94 13.17 -7.65
N TYR A 25 -20.77 12.28 -7.14
CA TYR A 25 -21.73 11.48 -7.90
C TYR A 25 -23.16 11.81 -7.46
N GLY A 26 -24.11 11.50 -8.32
CA GLY A 26 -25.55 11.66 -8.05
C GLY A 26 -26.20 12.81 -8.82
N SER A 27 -27.54 12.85 -8.76
CA SER A 27 -28.39 13.90 -9.36
C SER A 27 -28.44 15.13 -8.46
N ALA A 28 -29.06 16.23 -8.95
CA ALA A 28 -29.14 17.51 -8.23
C ALA A 28 -29.64 17.39 -6.77
N ASN A 29 -30.50 16.39 -6.49
CA ASN A 29 -31.14 16.22 -5.18
C ASN A 29 -30.43 15.18 -4.27
N SER A 30 -29.40 14.45 -4.75
CA SER A 30 -28.69 13.42 -3.97
C SER A 30 -27.20 13.38 -4.30
N LYS A 31 -26.53 14.53 -4.20
CA LYS A 31 -25.09 14.63 -4.42
C LYS A 31 -24.32 14.01 -3.25
N LYS A 32 -23.39 13.09 -3.56
CA LYS A 32 -22.47 12.51 -2.58
C LYS A 32 -21.04 12.73 -3.06
N ASN A 33 -20.22 13.37 -2.20
CA ASN A 33 -18.80 13.46 -2.44
C ASN A 33 -18.17 12.10 -2.11
N VAL A 34 -17.55 11.47 -3.10
CA VAL A 34 -16.74 10.24 -2.93
C VAL A 34 -15.29 10.62 -2.69
N ILE A 35 -14.86 11.77 -3.21
CA ILE A 35 -13.61 12.44 -2.88
C ILE A 35 -13.98 13.86 -2.48
N ASP A 36 -13.49 14.33 -1.35
CA ASP A 36 -13.89 15.57 -0.72
C ASP A 36 -12.66 16.39 -0.31
N ASP A 37 -12.23 17.24 -1.23
CA ASP A 37 -11.16 18.22 -1.06
C ASP A 37 -9.80 17.64 -0.62
N ILE A 38 -9.30 16.64 -1.35
CA ILE A 38 -7.99 16.05 -1.05
C ILE A 38 -6.87 16.75 -1.80
N SER A 39 -5.72 16.94 -1.11
CA SER A 39 -4.49 17.50 -1.69
C SER A 39 -3.29 16.71 -1.19
N PHE A 40 -2.39 16.33 -2.10
CA PHE A 40 -1.14 15.65 -1.79
C PHE A 40 -0.13 15.77 -2.93
N ASP A 41 1.14 15.64 -2.60
CA ASP A 41 2.24 15.67 -3.54
C ASP A 41 3.08 14.38 -3.37
N ILE A 42 3.57 13.79 -4.46
CA ILE A 42 4.39 12.58 -4.47
C ILE A 42 5.72 12.89 -5.13
N ASP A 43 6.81 12.62 -4.44
CA ASP A 43 8.17 12.79 -4.95
C ASP A 43 8.49 11.75 -6.03
N TYR A 44 9.40 12.10 -6.94
CA TYR A 44 9.95 11.15 -7.92
C TYR A 44 10.75 10.04 -7.22
N GLY A 45 10.69 8.82 -7.77
CA GLY A 45 11.47 7.67 -7.28
C GLY A 45 11.05 7.19 -5.89
N THR A 46 9.79 7.38 -5.50
CA THR A 46 9.24 6.94 -4.21
C THR A 46 8.05 6.03 -4.37
N VAL A 47 7.76 5.24 -3.33
CA VAL A 47 6.53 4.45 -3.21
C VAL A 47 5.56 5.17 -2.29
N PHE A 48 4.43 5.58 -2.84
CA PHE A 48 3.36 6.23 -2.12
C PHE A 48 2.21 5.25 -1.86
N GLY A 49 2.00 4.91 -0.59
CA GLY A 49 0.90 4.07 -0.13
C GLY A 49 -0.38 4.87 0.07
N PHE A 50 -1.46 4.52 -0.64
CA PHE A 50 -2.76 5.17 -0.50
C PHE A 50 -3.76 4.21 0.13
N LEU A 51 -4.00 4.36 1.43
CA LEU A 51 -4.69 3.40 2.27
C LEU A 51 -6.06 3.91 2.71
N GLY A 52 -6.98 3.00 2.95
CA GLY A 52 -8.30 3.35 3.47
C GLY A 52 -9.25 2.16 3.44
N PRO A 53 -10.36 2.20 4.18
CA PRO A 53 -11.37 1.16 4.14
C PRO A 53 -12.05 1.07 2.76
N ASN A 54 -12.85 0.03 2.57
CA ASN A 54 -13.66 -0.11 1.36
C ASN A 54 -14.64 1.06 1.25
N GLY A 55 -14.73 1.65 0.04
CA GLY A 55 -15.56 2.83 -0.21
C GLY A 55 -14.93 4.17 0.23
N ALA A 56 -13.69 4.19 0.73
CA ALA A 56 -13.01 5.44 1.12
C ALA A 56 -12.68 6.38 -0.05
N GLY A 57 -12.69 5.88 -1.30
CA GLY A 57 -12.39 6.69 -2.50
C GLY A 57 -11.13 6.25 -3.26
N LYS A 58 -10.40 5.21 -2.82
CA LYS A 58 -9.12 4.76 -3.41
C LYS A 58 -9.20 4.52 -4.91
N THR A 59 -10.05 3.59 -5.35
CA THR A 59 -10.22 3.25 -6.77
C THR A 59 -10.72 4.45 -7.60
N THR A 60 -11.56 5.31 -7.00
CA THR A 60 -12.01 6.54 -7.66
C THR A 60 -10.85 7.50 -7.89
N THR A 61 -9.97 7.66 -6.91
CA THR A 61 -8.76 8.48 -7.02
C THR A 61 -7.84 7.93 -8.12
N ILE A 62 -7.56 6.62 -8.14
CA ILE A 62 -6.76 6.00 -9.20
C ILE A 62 -7.38 6.24 -10.59
N LYS A 63 -8.70 6.05 -10.74
CA LYS A 63 -9.39 6.31 -12.02
C LYS A 63 -9.26 7.75 -12.49
N ILE A 64 -9.22 8.70 -11.57
CA ILE A 64 -9.00 10.11 -11.91
C ILE A 64 -7.54 10.36 -12.30
N LEU A 65 -6.57 9.87 -11.51
CA LEU A 65 -5.15 10.01 -11.80
C LEU A 65 -4.75 9.33 -13.11
N THR A 66 -5.40 8.24 -13.47
CA THR A 66 -5.18 7.52 -14.74
C THR A 66 -6.02 8.05 -15.91
N GLY A 67 -6.72 9.20 -15.72
CA GLY A 67 -7.50 9.86 -16.77
C GLY A 67 -8.76 9.12 -17.23
N ILE A 68 -9.13 8.02 -16.57
CA ILE A 68 -10.35 7.24 -16.88
C ILE A 68 -11.61 8.03 -16.44
N LEU A 69 -11.46 8.85 -15.39
CA LEU A 69 -12.56 9.60 -14.80
C LEU A 69 -12.17 11.06 -14.62
N GLN A 70 -13.04 11.99 -15.02
CA GLN A 70 -12.80 13.40 -14.76
C GLN A 70 -13.17 13.79 -13.32
N PRO A 71 -12.38 14.68 -12.66
CA PRO A 71 -12.74 15.25 -11.37
C PRO A 71 -13.92 16.20 -11.50
N THR A 72 -14.61 16.47 -10.40
CA THR A 72 -15.64 17.53 -10.33
C THR A 72 -15.00 18.89 -10.10
N LYS A 73 -13.93 18.94 -9.27
CA LYS A 73 -13.12 20.13 -9.01
C LYS A 73 -11.68 19.73 -8.70
N GLY A 74 -10.79 20.70 -8.68
CA GLY A 74 -9.38 20.55 -8.37
C GLY A 74 -8.50 20.49 -9.60
N SER A 75 -7.20 20.35 -9.39
CA SER A 75 -6.20 20.22 -10.45
C SER A 75 -5.25 19.08 -10.17
N ILE A 76 -4.77 18.44 -11.23
CA ILE A 76 -3.85 17.30 -11.14
C ILE A 76 -2.72 17.50 -12.13
N LYS A 77 -1.50 17.46 -11.62
CA LYS A 77 -0.30 17.39 -12.45
C LYS A 77 0.35 16.03 -12.27
N ILE A 78 0.73 15.40 -13.37
CA ILE A 78 1.51 14.16 -13.41
C ILE A 78 2.68 14.40 -14.35
N LEU A 79 3.91 14.09 -13.89
CA LEU A 79 5.14 14.36 -14.64
C LEU A 79 5.19 15.83 -15.12
N ASP A 80 4.88 16.76 -14.21
CA ASP A 80 4.81 18.19 -14.42
C ASP A 80 3.73 18.69 -15.39
N LYS A 81 2.87 17.81 -15.91
CA LYS A 81 1.79 18.14 -16.86
C LYS A 81 0.42 18.09 -16.20
N ASP A 82 -0.39 19.14 -16.38
CA ASP A 82 -1.80 19.13 -16.00
C ASP A 82 -2.58 18.19 -16.94
N ILE A 83 -3.01 17.04 -16.40
CA ILE A 83 -3.54 15.93 -17.20
C ILE A 83 -4.92 16.20 -17.80
N PHE A 84 -5.63 17.24 -17.33
CA PHE A 84 -6.96 17.60 -17.84
C PHE A 84 -6.94 18.84 -18.74
N LYS A 85 -5.74 19.39 -19.02
CA LYS A 85 -5.57 20.53 -19.92
C LYS A 85 -4.77 20.14 -21.18
N ASN A 86 -5.13 20.75 -22.31
CA ASN A 86 -4.33 20.75 -23.55
C ASN A 86 -3.89 19.39 -24.10
N ASN A 87 -4.69 18.33 -23.94
CA ASN A 87 -4.33 16.94 -24.36
C ASN A 87 -3.02 16.41 -23.74
N ASN A 88 -2.52 17.00 -22.67
CA ASN A 88 -1.29 16.59 -21.99
C ASN A 88 -1.33 15.13 -21.54
N PHE A 89 -2.53 14.60 -21.29
CA PHE A 89 -2.67 13.20 -20.86
C PHE A 89 -2.14 12.20 -21.88
N ASN A 90 -2.20 12.47 -23.19
CA ASN A 90 -1.69 11.57 -24.22
C ASN A 90 -0.17 11.38 -24.16
N GLU A 91 0.56 12.39 -23.67
CA GLU A 91 2.00 12.30 -23.46
C GLU A 91 2.33 11.57 -22.13
N VAL A 92 1.61 11.92 -21.07
CA VAL A 92 1.75 11.29 -19.75
C VAL A 92 1.42 9.79 -19.82
N LYS A 93 0.34 9.42 -20.51
CA LYS A 93 -0.14 8.05 -20.67
C LYS A 93 0.94 7.09 -21.24
N LYS A 94 1.87 7.58 -22.06
CA LYS A 94 2.97 6.76 -22.59
C LYS A 94 4.05 6.43 -21.54
N ARG A 95 4.07 7.16 -20.43
CA ARG A 95 5.07 7.06 -19.37
C ARG A 95 4.51 6.51 -18.06
N ILE A 96 3.25 6.05 -18.06
CA ILE A 96 2.60 5.45 -16.90
C ILE A 96 2.22 4.01 -17.17
N GLY A 97 2.37 3.16 -16.15
CA GLY A 97 1.81 1.81 -16.09
C GLY A 97 0.61 1.76 -15.14
N VAL A 98 -0.35 0.86 -15.41
CA VAL A 98 -1.54 0.73 -14.58
C VAL A 98 -1.89 -0.75 -14.40
N ILE A 99 -1.77 -1.24 -13.17
CA ILE A 99 -2.23 -2.57 -12.79
C ILE A 99 -3.51 -2.42 -11.98
N THR A 100 -4.63 -2.70 -12.62
CA THR A 100 -5.96 -2.65 -12.01
C THR A 100 -6.25 -3.91 -11.20
N GLN A 101 -7.22 -3.85 -10.29
CA GLN A 101 -7.64 -4.97 -9.46
C GLN A 101 -8.06 -6.19 -10.28
N ASN A 102 -8.84 -5.99 -11.35
CA ASN A 102 -9.27 -7.05 -12.25
C ASN A 102 -8.26 -7.24 -13.39
N PRO A 103 -7.67 -8.44 -13.56
CA PRO A 103 -6.77 -8.70 -14.66
C PRO A 103 -7.50 -8.67 -16.00
N SER A 104 -6.93 -7.95 -16.97
CA SER A 104 -7.31 -8.05 -18.38
C SER A 104 -6.31 -8.96 -19.10
N PHE A 105 -6.82 -9.83 -19.96
CA PHE A 105 -5.98 -10.77 -20.71
C PHE A 105 -6.64 -11.20 -22.03
N GLU A 106 -5.81 -11.57 -22.99
CA GLU A 106 -6.23 -12.12 -24.28
C GLU A 106 -6.39 -13.64 -24.12
N SER A 107 -7.63 -14.12 -23.95
CA SER A 107 -7.94 -15.52 -23.59
C SER A 107 -7.28 -16.56 -24.53
N ASN A 108 -7.34 -16.31 -25.84
CA ASN A 108 -6.90 -17.25 -26.88
C ASN A 108 -5.38 -17.26 -27.14
N LEU A 109 -4.63 -16.32 -26.54
CA LEU A 109 -3.17 -16.28 -26.71
C LEU A 109 -2.47 -17.06 -25.60
N THR A 110 -1.30 -17.64 -25.94
CA THR A 110 -0.39 -18.15 -24.92
C THR A 110 0.24 -16.98 -24.16
N VAL A 111 0.78 -17.27 -22.96
CA VAL A 111 1.45 -16.29 -22.11
C VAL A 111 2.54 -15.55 -22.90
N GLU A 112 3.44 -16.27 -23.59
CA GLU A 112 4.52 -15.66 -24.35
C GLU A 112 3.98 -14.76 -25.47
N ARG A 113 3.02 -15.26 -26.26
CA ARG A 113 2.42 -14.47 -27.35
C ARG A 113 1.67 -13.24 -26.88
N SER A 114 0.95 -13.35 -25.78
CA SER A 114 0.26 -12.21 -25.16
C SER A 114 1.25 -11.14 -24.71
N MET A 115 2.36 -11.53 -24.07
CA MET A 115 3.42 -10.60 -23.68
C MET A 115 4.13 -10.01 -24.89
N GLU A 116 4.45 -10.80 -25.91
CA GLU A 116 5.05 -10.29 -27.17
C GLU A 116 4.13 -9.26 -27.87
N LEU A 117 2.83 -9.55 -27.94
CA LEU A 117 1.84 -8.62 -28.48
C LEU A 117 1.82 -7.30 -27.72
N TYR A 118 1.81 -7.38 -26.37
CA TYR A 118 1.80 -6.19 -25.53
C TYR A 118 3.07 -5.35 -25.71
N GLY A 119 4.24 -5.99 -25.72
CA GLY A 119 5.48 -5.29 -26.01
C GLY A 119 5.50 -4.63 -27.39
N PHE A 120 4.94 -5.31 -28.42
CA PHE A 120 4.81 -4.74 -29.76
C PHE A 120 3.90 -3.50 -29.78
N LEU A 121 2.77 -3.51 -29.07
CA LEU A 121 1.87 -2.37 -28.94
C LEU A 121 2.56 -1.16 -28.30
N TRP A 122 3.55 -1.39 -27.43
CA TRP A 122 4.39 -0.36 -26.83
C TRP A 122 5.63 0.00 -27.66
N GLY A 123 5.72 -0.50 -28.91
CA GLY A 123 6.79 -0.16 -29.84
C GLY A 123 8.07 -0.99 -29.68
N LEU A 124 8.05 -2.05 -28.86
CA LEU A 124 9.15 -3.00 -28.80
C LEU A 124 9.09 -3.94 -30.01
N GLY A 125 10.15 -3.98 -30.82
CA GLY A 125 10.20 -4.81 -32.01
C GLY A 125 11.28 -5.90 -31.95
N GLY A 126 11.08 -6.96 -32.78
CA GLY A 126 12.08 -7.96 -33.06
C GLY A 126 12.66 -8.68 -31.84
N ASN A 127 13.97 -8.89 -31.85
CA ASN A 127 14.65 -9.62 -30.78
C ASN A 127 14.61 -8.92 -29.42
N LYS A 128 14.63 -7.58 -29.39
CA LYS A 128 14.54 -6.82 -28.12
C LYS A 128 13.25 -7.17 -27.33
N ASN A 129 12.13 -7.29 -28.05
CA ASN A 129 10.86 -7.68 -27.41
C ASN A 129 10.94 -9.09 -26.84
N LYS A 130 11.41 -10.07 -27.65
CA LYS A 130 11.55 -11.46 -27.22
C LYS A 130 12.47 -11.61 -26.00
N ASP A 131 13.62 -10.93 -26.00
CA ASP A 131 14.58 -11.00 -24.91
C ASP A 131 13.98 -10.41 -23.60
N LYS A 132 13.26 -9.27 -23.72
CA LYS A 132 12.60 -8.67 -22.57
C LYS A 132 11.47 -9.54 -22.05
N VAL A 133 10.67 -10.16 -22.92
CA VAL A 133 9.62 -11.11 -22.55
C VAL A 133 10.23 -12.29 -21.78
N ARG A 134 11.27 -12.94 -22.33
CA ARG A 134 11.93 -14.07 -21.66
C ARG A 134 12.43 -13.70 -20.25
N LYS A 135 13.11 -12.55 -20.16
CA LYS A 135 13.60 -12.05 -18.87
C LYS A 135 12.48 -11.85 -17.86
N LEU A 136 11.34 -11.30 -18.27
CA LEU A 136 10.20 -11.08 -17.38
C LEU A 136 9.50 -12.40 -17.03
N LEU A 137 9.41 -13.35 -17.94
CA LEU A 137 8.91 -14.70 -17.66
C LEU A 137 9.73 -15.38 -16.56
N ASP A 138 11.05 -15.26 -16.60
CA ASP A 138 11.92 -15.80 -15.54
C ASP A 138 11.74 -15.08 -14.21
N ILE A 139 11.73 -13.75 -14.21
CA ILE A 139 11.57 -12.92 -12.98
C ILE A 139 10.26 -13.25 -12.25
N PHE A 140 9.17 -13.43 -13.01
CA PHE A 140 7.84 -13.69 -12.45
C PHE A 140 7.50 -15.19 -12.38
N GLU A 141 8.47 -16.07 -12.57
CA GLU A 141 8.32 -17.54 -12.51
C GLU A 141 7.21 -18.07 -13.44
N LEU A 142 7.18 -17.57 -14.66
CA LEU A 142 6.20 -17.88 -15.71
C LEU A 142 6.77 -18.73 -16.85
N THR A 143 8.06 -19.04 -16.85
CA THR A 143 8.76 -19.74 -17.95
C THR A 143 8.14 -21.08 -18.27
N SER A 144 7.73 -21.85 -17.27
CA SER A 144 7.04 -23.15 -17.47
C SER A 144 5.62 -23.01 -18.05
N LEU A 145 5.04 -21.83 -18.00
CA LEU A 145 3.68 -21.53 -18.45
C LEU A 145 3.65 -20.79 -19.79
N ARG A 146 4.80 -20.53 -20.40
CA ARG A 146 4.92 -19.68 -21.60
C ARG A 146 4.03 -20.11 -22.76
N ASP A 147 3.87 -21.43 -22.97
CA ASP A 147 3.08 -22.03 -24.03
C ASP A 147 1.62 -22.33 -23.62
N THR A 148 1.25 -22.05 -22.34
CA THR A 148 -0.11 -22.21 -21.82
C THR A 148 -0.98 -21.05 -22.25
N ARG A 149 -2.24 -21.29 -22.64
CA ARG A 149 -3.20 -20.23 -22.95
C ARG A 149 -3.58 -19.46 -21.71
N ASN A 150 -3.82 -18.15 -21.84
CA ASN A 150 -4.20 -17.32 -20.73
C ASN A 150 -5.53 -17.75 -20.07
N GLU A 151 -6.46 -18.34 -20.80
CA GLU A 151 -7.73 -18.85 -20.27
C GLU A 151 -7.55 -20.07 -19.33
N ASP A 152 -6.48 -20.85 -19.55
CA ASP A 152 -6.19 -22.05 -18.76
C ASP A 152 -5.40 -21.74 -17.46
N LEU A 153 -4.98 -20.50 -17.27
CA LEU A 153 -4.23 -20.09 -16.10
C LEU A 153 -5.12 -19.94 -14.85
N SER A 154 -4.58 -20.23 -13.68
CA SER A 154 -5.20 -19.84 -12.42
C SER A 154 -5.28 -18.31 -12.25
N ILE A 155 -6.11 -17.81 -11.34
CA ILE A 155 -6.25 -16.37 -11.07
C ILE A 155 -4.88 -15.76 -10.69
N GLY A 156 -4.11 -16.41 -9.82
CA GLY A 156 -2.79 -15.94 -9.41
C GLY A 156 -1.77 -15.96 -10.56
N GLN A 157 -1.80 -16.97 -11.43
CA GLN A 157 -0.95 -17.02 -12.62
C GLN A 157 -1.29 -15.89 -13.61
N ARG A 158 -2.58 -15.66 -13.89
CA ARG A 158 -3.03 -14.51 -14.71
C ARG A 158 -2.59 -13.19 -14.11
N ARG A 159 -2.66 -13.05 -12.79
CA ARG A 159 -2.18 -11.85 -12.10
C ARG A 159 -0.69 -11.62 -12.32
N ARG A 160 0.13 -12.65 -12.20
CA ARG A 160 1.58 -12.57 -12.48
C ARG A 160 1.86 -12.18 -13.94
N VAL A 161 1.13 -12.74 -14.90
CA VAL A 161 1.26 -12.36 -16.32
C VAL A 161 0.88 -10.88 -16.54
N GLN A 162 -0.22 -10.42 -15.95
CA GLN A 162 -0.64 -9.01 -16.05
C GLN A 162 0.45 -8.07 -15.51
N ILE A 163 1.03 -8.42 -14.36
CA ILE A 163 2.08 -7.60 -13.74
C ILE A 163 3.35 -7.61 -14.61
N ALA A 164 3.82 -8.79 -15.04
CA ALA A 164 4.99 -8.92 -15.89
C ALA A 164 4.86 -8.12 -17.20
N ARG A 165 3.65 -8.11 -17.77
CA ARG A 165 3.33 -7.41 -19.00
C ARG A 165 3.51 -5.89 -18.89
N GLU A 166 3.12 -5.29 -17.75
CA GLU A 166 3.29 -3.85 -17.55
C GLU A 166 4.76 -3.41 -17.57
N PHE A 167 5.68 -4.27 -17.17
CA PHE A 167 7.12 -3.97 -17.22
C PHE A 167 7.76 -4.13 -18.60
N LEU A 168 6.99 -4.42 -19.64
CA LEU A 168 7.50 -4.47 -21.01
C LEU A 168 7.79 -3.08 -21.59
N HIS A 169 7.06 -2.05 -21.20
CA HIS A 169 7.36 -0.69 -21.61
C HIS A 169 8.16 0.09 -20.56
N GLU A 170 8.76 1.19 -20.97
CA GLU A 170 9.45 2.11 -20.07
C GLU A 170 8.41 3.05 -19.46
N MET A 171 8.45 3.19 -18.14
CA MET A 171 7.54 4.03 -17.39
C MET A 171 8.26 4.76 -16.26
N ASP A 172 7.78 5.94 -15.93
CA ASP A 172 8.27 6.74 -14.80
C ASP A 172 7.36 6.63 -13.59
N LEU A 173 6.11 6.23 -13.82
CA LEU A 173 5.08 6.11 -12.78
C LEU A 173 4.24 4.86 -12.98
N LEU A 174 4.07 4.09 -11.92
CA LEU A 174 3.26 2.87 -11.92
C LEU A 174 2.14 2.98 -10.88
N PHE A 175 0.90 2.80 -11.32
CA PHE A 175 -0.27 2.68 -10.46
C PHE A 175 -0.57 1.21 -10.20
N LEU A 176 -0.67 0.84 -8.93
CA LEU A 176 -0.93 -0.51 -8.46
C LEU A 176 -2.18 -0.54 -7.57
N ASP A 177 -3.29 -1.07 -8.09
CA ASP A 177 -4.53 -1.22 -7.32
C ASP A 177 -4.63 -2.67 -6.82
N GLU A 178 -4.27 -2.87 -5.54
CA GLU A 178 -4.25 -4.18 -4.85
C GLU A 178 -3.52 -5.27 -5.66
N PRO A 179 -2.24 -5.08 -6.03
CA PRO A 179 -1.55 -5.93 -7.02
C PRO A 179 -1.32 -7.37 -6.53
N THR A 180 -1.31 -7.61 -5.24
CA THR A 180 -0.93 -8.89 -4.61
C THR A 180 -2.10 -9.81 -4.32
N VAL A 181 -3.33 -9.32 -4.53
CA VAL A 181 -4.54 -10.14 -4.34
C VAL A 181 -4.51 -11.35 -5.27
N GLY A 182 -4.69 -12.54 -4.66
CA GLY A 182 -4.67 -13.82 -5.36
C GLY A 182 -3.29 -14.40 -5.64
N LEU A 183 -2.20 -13.75 -5.19
CA LEU A 183 -0.85 -14.29 -5.24
C LEU A 183 -0.55 -15.14 -4.00
N ASP A 184 0.19 -16.22 -4.19
CA ASP A 184 0.79 -16.96 -3.09
C ASP A 184 1.90 -16.13 -2.40
N PRO A 185 2.32 -16.48 -1.16
CA PRO A 185 3.29 -15.68 -0.40
C PRO A 185 4.63 -15.47 -1.11
N ARG A 186 5.11 -16.47 -1.88
CA ARG A 186 6.37 -16.40 -2.63
C ARG A 186 6.24 -15.42 -3.81
N ALA A 187 5.19 -15.55 -4.61
CA ALA A 187 4.93 -14.66 -5.74
C ALA A 187 4.73 -13.21 -5.27
N ARG A 188 4.03 -13.01 -4.14
CA ARG A 188 3.86 -11.70 -3.49
C ARG A 188 5.23 -11.10 -3.15
N ARG A 189 6.08 -11.84 -2.44
CA ARG A 189 7.41 -11.35 -2.05
C ARG A 189 8.28 -11.01 -3.26
N ASN A 190 8.26 -11.84 -4.30
CA ASN A 190 9.00 -11.60 -5.53
C ASN A 190 8.55 -10.32 -6.22
N LEU A 191 7.22 -10.07 -6.29
CA LEU A 191 6.67 -8.84 -6.84
C LEU A 191 7.16 -7.61 -6.07
N LEU A 192 7.01 -7.61 -4.74
CA LEU A 192 7.41 -6.46 -3.90
C LEU A 192 8.91 -6.18 -4.02
N ASN A 193 9.74 -7.23 -4.03
CA ASN A 193 11.18 -7.10 -4.25
C ASN A 193 11.50 -6.51 -5.63
N TYR A 194 10.77 -6.94 -6.67
CA TYR A 194 10.97 -6.42 -8.01
C TYR A 194 10.58 -4.94 -8.11
N ILE A 195 9.44 -4.56 -7.54
CA ILE A 195 9.00 -3.16 -7.46
C ILE A 195 10.08 -2.31 -6.76
N LYS A 196 10.58 -2.76 -5.61
CA LYS A 196 11.61 -2.04 -4.85
C LYS A 196 12.85 -1.76 -5.71
N LYS A 197 13.32 -2.78 -6.45
CA LYS A 197 14.44 -2.61 -7.38
C LYS A 197 14.14 -1.61 -8.51
N GLN A 198 12.91 -1.56 -9.03
CA GLN A 198 12.54 -0.59 -10.05
C GLN A 198 12.48 0.84 -9.48
N VAL A 199 12.05 1.00 -8.23
CA VAL A 199 12.06 2.30 -7.53
C VAL A 199 13.50 2.80 -7.30
N GLU A 200 14.43 1.92 -6.93
CA GLU A 200 15.85 2.23 -6.85
C GLU A 200 16.45 2.68 -8.20
N LEU A 201 15.81 2.31 -9.33
CA LEU A 201 16.16 2.75 -10.69
C LEU A 201 15.39 4.01 -11.13
N GLY A 202 14.60 4.62 -10.26
CA GLY A 202 13.90 5.87 -10.50
C GLY A 202 12.40 5.77 -10.78
N LEU A 203 11.80 4.55 -10.76
CA LEU A 203 10.35 4.38 -10.91
C LEU A 203 9.63 4.98 -9.70
N THR A 204 8.58 5.76 -9.94
CA THR A 204 7.64 6.19 -8.90
C THR A 204 6.46 5.25 -8.86
N VAL A 205 5.95 4.93 -7.67
CA VAL A 205 4.84 3.98 -7.51
C VAL A 205 3.73 4.55 -6.65
N PHE A 206 2.51 4.54 -7.19
CA PHE A 206 1.27 4.79 -6.44
C PHE A 206 0.65 3.43 -6.11
N PHE A 207 0.62 3.08 -4.83
CA PHE A 207 0.31 1.74 -4.36
C PHE A 207 -0.90 1.73 -3.44
N THR A 208 -1.89 0.87 -3.74
CA THR A 208 -2.99 0.60 -2.81
C THR A 208 -2.95 -0.86 -2.39
N THR A 209 -3.20 -1.10 -1.13
CA THR A 209 -3.34 -2.44 -0.54
C THR A 209 -4.16 -2.36 0.74
N HIS A 210 -4.69 -3.49 1.17
CA HIS A 210 -5.26 -3.67 2.50
C HIS A 210 -4.34 -4.52 3.41
N ILE A 211 -3.16 -4.91 2.92
CA ILE A 211 -2.18 -5.72 3.65
C ILE A 211 -1.11 -4.80 4.23
N MET A 212 -1.15 -4.57 5.52
CA MET A 212 -0.29 -3.57 6.18
C MET A 212 1.20 -3.95 6.18
N GLU A 213 1.53 -5.23 6.16
CA GLU A 213 2.90 -5.72 6.00
C GLU A 213 3.54 -5.27 4.68
N GLU A 214 2.75 -5.19 3.59
CA GLU A 214 3.22 -4.70 2.29
C GLU A 214 3.53 -3.21 2.34
N VAL A 215 2.67 -2.45 3.03
CA VAL A 215 2.85 -1.01 3.23
C VAL A 215 4.13 -0.74 4.01
N GLU A 216 4.33 -1.46 5.10
CA GLU A 216 5.53 -1.33 5.94
C GLU A 216 6.81 -1.73 5.20
N TYR A 217 6.71 -2.72 4.32
CA TYR A 217 7.85 -3.21 3.54
C TYR A 217 8.24 -2.29 2.38
N LEU A 218 7.26 -1.66 1.72
CA LEU A 218 7.46 -1.03 0.42
C LEU A 218 7.33 0.50 0.44
N CYS A 219 6.43 1.07 1.27
CA CYS A 219 6.04 2.48 1.14
C CYS A 219 7.02 3.43 1.85
N ASP A 220 7.43 4.49 1.14
CA ASP A 220 8.20 5.62 1.70
C ASP A 220 7.30 6.64 2.37
N GLN A 221 6.09 6.83 1.81
CA GLN A 221 5.05 7.73 2.31
C GLN A 221 3.70 7.01 2.35
N ILE A 222 2.90 7.34 3.33
CA ILE A 222 1.55 6.77 3.53
C ILE A 222 0.54 7.91 3.62
N CYS A 223 -0.51 7.79 2.82
CA CYS A 223 -1.70 8.63 2.90
C CYS A 223 -2.89 7.75 3.30
N ILE A 224 -3.52 8.06 4.43
CA ILE A 224 -4.72 7.36 4.89
C ILE A 224 -5.94 8.19 4.52
N ILE A 225 -6.86 7.62 3.74
CA ILE A 225 -8.12 8.23 3.33
C ILE A 225 -9.31 7.54 4.02
N ASN A 226 -10.27 8.34 4.49
CA ASN A 226 -11.54 7.85 5.01
C ASN A 226 -12.69 8.73 4.55
N LYS A 227 -13.80 8.14 4.07
CA LYS A 227 -14.99 8.87 3.59
C LYS A 227 -14.67 10.02 2.63
N GLY A 228 -13.68 9.80 1.75
CA GLY A 228 -13.26 10.77 0.74
C GLY A 228 -12.29 11.85 1.22
N LYS A 229 -11.86 11.85 2.48
CA LYS A 229 -10.94 12.84 3.07
C LYS A 229 -9.62 12.20 3.48
N ILE A 230 -8.53 12.91 3.32
CA ILE A 230 -7.24 12.51 3.88
C ILE A 230 -7.29 12.77 5.38
N ILE A 231 -7.04 11.71 6.18
CA ILE A 231 -6.97 11.80 7.64
C ILE A 231 -5.55 11.80 8.16
N GLU A 232 -4.62 11.14 7.45
CA GLU A 232 -3.20 11.14 7.77
C GLU A 232 -2.36 11.12 6.49
N PHE A 233 -1.21 11.81 6.55
CA PHE A 233 -0.22 11.78 5.49
C PHE A 233 1.18 11.99 6.08
N ASN A 234 2.01 10.94 6.06
CA ASN A 234 3.38 11.01 6.56
C ASN A 234 4.19 9.76 6.15
N THR A 235 5.47 9.69 6.54
CA THR A 235 6.27 8.47 6.44
C THR A 235 5.77 7.41 7.43
N PRO A 236 5.97 6.10 7.17
CA PRO A 236 5.64 5.03 8.12
C PRO A 236 6.21 5.27 9.52
N HIS A 237 7.47 5.70 9.59
CA HIS A 237 8.15 5.99 10.84
C HIS A 237 7.47 7.11 11.65
N LEU A 238 7.16 8.24 11.02
CA LEU A 238 6.51 9.37 11.71
C LEU A 238 5.06 9.06 12.11
N LEU A 239 4.35 8.26 11.32
CA LEU A 239 3.02 7.77 11.71
C LEU A 239 3.11 6.86 12.94
N LYS A 240 4.08 5.93 12.97
CA LYS A 240 4.34 5.10 14.15
C LYS A 240 4.70 5.94 15.38
N GLN A 241 5.49 6.99 15.24
CA GLN A 241 5.79 7.92 16.35
C GLN A 241 4.54 8.67 16.83
N LYS A 242 3.72 9.20 15.91
CA LYS A 242 2.50 9.96 16.25
C LYS A 242 1.49 9.13 17.03
N TYR A 243 1.30 7.86 16.63
CA TYR A 243 0.36 6.94 17.24
C TYR A 243 1.00 5.97 18.24
N GLY A 244 2.33 6.02 18.37
CA GLY A 244 3.16 5.05 19.07
C GLY A 244 3.42 5.37 20.53
N SER A 245 2.58 6.16 21.21
CA SER A 245 2.61 6.27 22.67
C SER A 245 2.38 4.90 23.34
N THR A 246 1.81 3.94 22.62
CA THR A 246 1.55 2.59 23.10
C THR A 246 2.49 1.58 22.48
N LYS A 247 3.01 0.66 23.31
CA LYS A 247 3.76 -0.52 22.87
C LYS A 247 2.92 -1.78 23.05
N LYS A 248 3.13 -2.76 22.17
CA LYS A 248 2.51 -4.07 22.27
C LYS A 248 3.47 -5.02 22.99
N ILE A 249 3.02 -5.60 24.10
CA ILE A 249 3.75 -6.62 24.86
C ILE A 249 3.11 -7.95 24.52
N ASP A 250 3.83 -8.84 23.84
CA ASP A 250 3.38 -10.19 23.54
C ASP A 250 4.06 -11.15 24.52
N ILE A 251 3.22 -11.86 25.30
CA ILE A 251 3.68 -12.85 26.28
C ILE A 251 3.14 -14.21 25.85
N THR A 252 4.04 -15.09 25.42
CA THR A 252 3.71 -16.47 25.05
C THR A 252 4.03 -17.40 26.21
N LEU A 253 3.05 -18.18 26.64
CA LEU A 253 3.14 -19.10 27.76
C LEU A 253 3.21 -20.54 27.26
N HIS A 254 3.93 -21.39 28.00
CA HIS A 254 3.96 -22.82 27.71
C HIS A 254 2.62 -23.46 28.07
N PRO A 255 1.97 -24.25 27.18
CA PRO A 255 0.71 -24.91 27.47
C PRO A 255 0.85 -26.04 28.51
N PRO A 256 -0.23 -26.37 29.27
CA PRO A 256 -1.56 -25.76 29.19
C PRO A 256 -1.68 -24.48 30.01
N VAL A 257 -2.38 -23.47 29.45
CA VAL A 257 -2.70 -22.22 30.16
C VAL A 257 -3.92 -22.41 31.02
N SER A 258 -3.80 -22.18 32.35
CA SER A 258 -4.91 -22.37 33.28
C SER A 258 -5.91 -21.21 33.22
N LYS A 259 -7.19 -21.47 33.60
CA LYS A 259 -8.25 -20.46 33.62
C LYS A 259 -7.88 -19.24 34.46
N ASN A 260 -7.17 -19.42 35.59
CA ASN A 260 -6.74 -18.33 36.48
C ASN A 260 -5.85 -17.29 35.76
N ILE A 261 -5.14 -17.68 34.70
CA ILE A 261 -4.28 -16.77 33.91
C ILE A 261 -5.15 -15.87 33.05
N TYR A 262 -6.18 -16.42 32.41
CA TYR A 262 -7.15 -15.61 31.67
C TYR A 262 -7.86 -14.60 32.56
N ASP A 263 -8.27 -15.03 33.78
CA ASP A 263 -8.89 -14.15 34.78
C ASP A 263 -7.94 -13.03 35.24
N TYR A 264 -6.63 -13.33 35.36
CA TYR A 264 -5.62 -12.33 35.69
C TYR A 264 -5.51 -11.27 34.58
N PHE A 265 -5.38 -11.67 33.31
CA PHE A 265 -5.28 -10.74 32.20
C PHE A 265 -6.57 -9.92 32.01
N GLN A 266 -7.74 -10.52 32.20
CA GLN A 266 -9.00 -9.78 32.19
C GLN A 266 -9.08 -8.71 33.30
N LYS A 267 -8.65 -9.03 34.52
CA LYS A 267 -8.58 -8.07 35.61
C LYS A 267 -7.56 -6.97 35.37
N LEU A 268 -6.44 -7.28 34.71
CA LEU A 268 -5.43 -6.31 34.35
C LEU A 268 -6.00 -5.26 33.36
N SER A 269 -6.81 -5.69 32.40
CA SER A 269 -7.52 -4.80 31.47
C SER A 269 -8.52 -3.87 32.17
N SER A 270 -9.21 -4.38 33.21
CA SER A 270 -10.27 -3.63 33.90
C SER A 270 -9.73 -2.62 34.92
N ASN A 271 -8.57 -2.88 35.48
CA ASN A 271 -8.05 -2.16 36.66
C ASN A 271 -6.83 -1.27 36.38
N SER A 272 -6.24 -1.33 35.18
CA SER A 272 -5.00 -0.61 34.88
C SER A 272 -5.26 0.52 33.89
N ILE A 273 -4.95 1.76 34.27
CA ILE A 273 -5.07 2.96 33.41
C ILE A 273 -4.08 2.89 32.23
N ASP A 274 -3.00 2.12 32.39
CA ASP A 274 -1.94 2.00 31.39
C ASP A 274 -2.23 0.94 30.31
N VAL A 275 -3.33 0.17 30.44
CA VAL A 275 -3.70 -0.88 29.48
C VAL A 275 -4.83 -0.40 28.59
N GLU A 276 -4.56 -0.29 27.27
CA GLU A 276 -5.59 0.07 26.29
C GLU A 276 -6.39 -1.14 25.80
N ASN A 277 -5.73 -2.26 25.57
CA ASN A 277 -6.34 -3.47 25.05
C ASN A 277 -5.57 -4.73 25.46
N ILE A 278 -6.27 -5.85 25.63
CA ILE A 278 -5.68 -7.18 25.78
C ILE A 278 -6.36 -8.13 24.79
N GLU A 279 -5.56 -8.74 23.95
CA GLU A 279 -5.95 -9.78 23.02
C GLU A 279 -5.31 -11.09 23.44
N ASN A 280 -6.00 -12.20 23.29
CA ASN A 280 -5.46 -13.52 23.54
C ASN A 280 -5.68 -14.43 22.33
N SER A 281 -4.64 -15.16 21.97
CA SER A 281 -4.66 -16.18 20.93
C SER A 281 -3.95 -17.42 21.45
N GLU A 282 -4.69 -18.48 21.64
CA GLU A 282 -4.17 -19.75 22.20
C GLU A 282 -3.37 -19.53 23.49
N ASN A 283 -2.04 -19.49 23.39
CA ASN A 283 -1.11 -19.35 24.53
C ASN A 283 -0.43 -17.97 24.58
N THR A 284 -0.77 -17.05 23.68
CA THR A 284 -0.14 -15.71 23.60
C THR A 284 -1.12 -14.64 24.07
N PHE A 285 -0.68 -13.81 25.00
CA PHE A 285 -1.40 -12.64 25.49
C PHE A 285 -0.71 -11.39 25.00
N SER A 286 -1.42 -10.59 24.21
CA SER A 286 -0.95 -9.33 23.63
C SER A 286 -1.57 -8.18 24.41
N ILE A 287 -0.73 -7.37 25.05
CA ILE A 287 -1.14 -6.24 25.88
C ILE A 287 -0.66 -4.95 25.23
N THR A 288 -1.58 -4.05 24.90
CA THR A 288 -1.27 -2.72 24.40
C THR A 288 -1.23 -1.73 25.56
N SER A 289 -0.09 -1.08 25.77
CA SER A 289 0.14 -0.22 26.95
C SER A 289 0.96 1.03 26.61
N ASN A 290 0.59 2.16 27.21
CA ASN A 290 1.37 3.41 27.16
C ASN A 290 2.64 3.32 28.02
N ASN A 291 2.64 2.44 29.03
CA ASN A 291 3.74 2.25 29.94
C ASN A 291 4.07 0.76 30.12
N PRO A 292 4.77 0.14 29.15
CA PRO A 292 5.01 -1.30 29.14
C PRO A 292 5.76 -1.79 30.38
N GLN A 293 6.61 -0.96 31.00
CA GLN A 293 7.38 -1.37 32.19
C GLN A 293 6.47 -1.58 33.41
N HIS A 294 5.45 -0.74 33.59
CA HIS A 294 4.49 -0.86 34.68
C HIS A 294 3.61 -2.12 34.57
N ILE A 295 3.45 -2.63 33.36
CA ILE A 295 2.64 -3.84 33.12
C ILE A 295 3.51 -5.09 33.14
N LEU A 296 4.67 -5.04 32.53
CA LEU A 296 5.53 -6.22 32.34
C LEU A 296 6.02 -6.78 33.69
N LEU A 297 6.55 -5.94 34.58
CA LEU A 297 7.13 -6.39 35.83
C LEU A 297 6.11 -7.08 36.76
N PRO A 298 4.91 -6.52 37.02
CA PRO A 298 3.90 -7.21 37.81
C PRO A 298 3.42 -8.51 37.16
N THR A 299 3.28 -8.51 35.81
CA THR A 299 2.83 -9.69 35.08
C THR A 299 3.84 -10.83 35.16
N VAL A 300 5.12 -10.55 34.94
CA VAL A 300 6.20 -11.56 35.06
C VAL A 300 6.27 -12.10 36.48
N ASN A 301 6.18 -11.25 37.50
CA ASN A 301 6.16 -11.66 38.89
C ASN A 301 4.95 -12.58 39.21
N TYR A 302 3.77 -12.22 38.73
CA TYR A 302 2.57 -13.05 38.92
C TYR A 302 2.74 -14.43 38.27
N LEU A 303 3.22 -14.49 37.02
CA LEU A 303 3.47 -15.74 36.29
C LEU A 303 4.50 -16.61 37.02
N TYR A 304 5.59 -16.02 37.50
CA TYR A 304 6.64 -16.72 38.25
C TYR A 304 6.12 -17.29 39.58
N GLN A 305 5.38 -16.52 40.37
CA GLN A 305 4.78 -16.96 41.64
C GLN A 305 3.81 -18.12 41.45
N ASN A 306 3.10 -18.16 40.31
CA ASN A 306 2.16 -19.24 39.96
C ASN A 306 2.84 -20.39 39.20
N LYS A 307 4.20 -20.41 39.13
CA LYS A 307 5.00 -21.45 38.45
C LYS A 307 4.62 -21.66 36.99
N ILE A 308 4.21 -20.58 36.31
CA ILE A 308 3.85 -20.61 34.90
C ILE A 308 5.12 -20.36 34.07
N GLN A 309 5.39 -21.26 33.15
CA GLN A 309 6.55 -21.15 32.28
C GLN A 309 6.26 -20.17 31.13
N ILE A 310 7.11 -19.14 31.04
CA ILE A 310 7.08 -18.17 29.94
C ILE A 310 7.95 -18.75 28.82
N GLU A 311 7.40 -18.85 27.63
CA GLU A 311 8.11 -19.28 26.43
C GLU A 311 8.81 -18.11 25.73
N ASN A 312 8.09 -17.00 25.58
CA ASN A 312 8.64 -15.79 24.95
C ASN A 312 7.99 -14.52 25.52
N ILE A 313 8.76 -13.43 25.54
CA ILE A 313 8.27 -12.07 25.77
C ILE A 313 8.86 -11.18 24.69
N ALA A 314 8.00 -10.48 23.95
CA ALA A 314 8.38 -9.48 22.97
C ALA A 314 7.73 -8.14 23.28
N ILE A 315 8.48 -7.05 23.16
CA ILE A 315 7.96 -5.68 23.25
C ILE A 315 8.14 -5.07 21.85
N ASN A 316 7.05 -4.82 21.19
CA ASN A 316 7.01 -4.35 19.82
C ASN A 316 6.52 -2.90 19.76
N ASP A 317 7.12 -2.11 18.89
CA ASP A 317 6.54 -0.84 18.47
C ASP A 317 5.22 -1.10 17.71
N PRO A 318 4.28 -0.14 17.69
CA PRO A 318 3.02 -0.31 16.98
C PRO A 318 3.26 -0.63 15.51
N SER A 319 2.47 -1.54 14.99
CA SER A 319 2.45 -1.85 13.56
C SER A 319 1.77 -0.71 12.77
N ILE A 320 1.96 -0.68 11.45
CA ILE A 320 1.18 0.24 10.59
C ILE A 320 -0.32 -0.09 10.65
N GLU A 321 -0.69 -1.33 10.95
CA GLU A 321 -2.08 -1.73 11.17
C GLU A 321 -2.68 -1.04 12.40
N ASP A 322 -1.96 -1.02 13.53
CA ASP A 322 -2.39 -0.32 14.75
C ASP A 322 -2.56 1.19 14.49
N VAL A 323 -1.60 1.79 13.76
CA VAL A 323 -1.68 3.19 13.34
C VAL A 323 -2.93 3.44 12.51
N PHE A 324 -3.18 2.59 11.52
CA PHE A 324 -4.33 2.69 10.62
C PHE A 324 -5.66 2.60 11.37
N LEU A 325 -5.80 1.62 12.27
CA LEU A 325 -7.00 1.45 13.09
C LEU A 325 -7.24 2.64 14.03
N LYS A 326 -6.18 3.14 14.69
CA LYS A 326 -6.29 4.33 15.56
C LYS A 326 -6.64 5.59 14.78
N ALA A 327 -6.03 5.81 13.61
CA ALA A 327 -6.36 6.96 12.76
C ALA A 327 -7.82 6.96 12.32
N LEU A 328 -8.37 5.79 11.97
CA LEU A 328 -9.78 5.64 11.61
C LEU A 328 -10.73 5.89 12.81
N LYS A 329 -10.37 5.41 14.00
CA LYS A 329 -11.17 5.58 15.21
C LYS A 329 -11.26 7.07 15.60
N ASN A 330 -10.14 7.76 15.69
CA ASN A 330 -10.08 9.19 16.04
C ASN A 330 -10.89 10.06 15.07
N ASN A 331 -10.90 9.71 13.76
CA ASN A 331 -11.68 10.45 12.77
C ASN A 331 -13.20 10.17 12.83
N ASN A 332 -13.65 9.08 13.45
CA ASN A 332 -15.07 8.79 13.60
C ASN A 332 -15.67 9.43 14.88
N GLU A 333 -14.84 9.85 15.83
CA GLU A 333 -15.23 10.49 17.10
C GLU A 333 -15.22 12.04 16.97
N SER A 334 -14.65 12.59 15.92
CA SER A 334 -14.64 14.03 15.56
C SER A 334 -15.67 14.34 14.49
#